data_fad65999dabc497bd2a25c42768dac8c
#
_entry.id   fad65999dabc497bd2a25c42768dac8c
#
_cell.length_a   1.000
_cell.length_b   1.000
_cell.length_c   1.000
_cell.angle_alpha   90.00
_cell.angle_beta   90.00
_cell.angle_gamma   90.00
#
_symmetry.space_group_name_H-M   'P 1'
#
loop_
_entity.id
_entity.type
_entity.pdbx_description
1 polymer ?
#
loop_
_entity_poly.entity_id
_entity_poly.type
_entity_poly.pdbx_seq_one_letter_code
_entity_poly.pdbx_strand_id
1 'polypeptide(L)'
;RPEAGQQAAAFRTAAVTTPLVTREALFGQAGIIATGNLGELLDAAALLASQPVPAGPRVAIVSNVGSTALLAADACTEYGLVVHGLSTDTRRRLHGLVPSGGSVNDPVDTTATVSEASFRRCLELVAADEGIDAVLAIVLPTATTGDLVSAVRAAHVSVPLAAVVLDQAQAVRLLPRRAGSIPSYAYPETAAHALARAATYGAWRARPPGHIPEFSDVAADDARVLARAYLGRSPKGGWLPPDQAARLLACYHIPLASLTPVTSTDDAVRTAASIGGPVVLKADIPGLLHKTDAGAVQLDLRSENDIRRAYQLLTGKFGPRLRQVLIQPMITGGTEVIIGVAQEPVFGPLITFGLSGVATDVLADHAVRLAPLTGTDADELIRSIRSAPLLLGHRGMPPADLAALRDTLLRISRLADDLPEIAELDLNPVIARPDGVFAVDGRVRLVPARQRDPFLRKLC
;
A
#
# COMPACT_ATOMS: atom_id res chain seq x y z
N ARG A 1 7.02 -14.46 5.86
CA ARG A 1 7.91 -15.20 6.79
C ARG A 1 9.31 -14.66 6.65
N PRO A 2 10.12 -14.54 7.74
CA PRO A 2 11.54 -14.20 7.64
C PRO A 2 12.30 -15.18 6.73
N GLU A 3 13.43 -14.74 6.14
CA GLU A 3 14.21 -15.55 5.18
C GLU A 3 14.49 -16.98 5.63
N ALA A 4 14.78 -17.20 6.92
CA ALA A 4 14.99 -18.53 7.48
C ALA A 4 13.76 -19.45 7.33
N GLY A 5 12.54 -18.91 7.43
CA GLY A 5 11.30 -19.66 7.22
C GLY A 5 11.04 -19.95 5.74
N GLN A 6 11.53 -19.10 4.82
CA GLN A 6 11.43 -19.32 3.38
C GLN A 6 12.37 -20.44 2.92
N GLN A 7 13.60 -20.46 3.40
CA GLN A 7 14.57 -21.53 3.08
C GLN A 7 14.10 -22.90 3.59
N ALA A 8 13.56 -22.99 4.81
CA ALA A 8 13.02 -24.23 5.36
C ALA A 8 11.79 -24.75 4.60
N ALA A 9 11.02 -23.86 3.99
CA ALA A 9 9.81 -24.18 3.27
C ALA A 9 10.05 -24.57 1.80
N ALA A 10 11.18 -24.17 1.21
CA ALA A 10 11.56 -24.54 -0.16
C ALA A 10 11.65 -26.06 -0.37
N PHE A 11 11.84 -26.83 0.70
CA PHE A 11 11.84 -28.29 0.68
C PHE A 11 10.45 -28.96 0.67
N ARG A 12 9.35 -28.21 0.86
CA ARG A 12 8.03 -28.83 1.06
C ARG A 12 6.93 -28.47 0.05
N THR A 13 6.90 -27.27 -0.48
CA THR A 13 5.94 -26.88 -1.54
C THR A 13 6.30 -25.53 -2.16
N ALA A 14 6.20 -25.40 -3.48
CA ALA A 14 6.46 -24.15 -4.23
C ALA A 14 5.64 -22.94 -3.75
N ALA A 15 4.44 -23.17 -3.19
CA ALA A 15 3.54 -22.13 -2.65
C ALA A 15 4.09 -21.37 -1.43
N VAL A 16 5.15 -21.86 -0.80
CA VAL A 16 5.71 -21.23 0.42
C VAL A 16 6.87 -20.28 0.12
N THR A 17 7.31 -20.19 -1.13
CA THR A 17 8.44 -19.35 -1.56
C THR A 17 8.02 -17.97 -2.06
N THR A 18 6.72 -17.67 -2.08
CA THR A 18 6.22 -16.35 -2.49
C THR A 18 6.77 -15.25 -1.58
N PRO A 19 7.40 -14.20 -2.13
CA PRO A 19 7.93 -13.08 -1.34
C PRO A 19 6.89 -12.46 -0.42
N LEU A 20 7.33 -11.95 0.73
CA LEU A 20 6.44 -11.32 1.74
C LEU A 20 5.61 -10.19 1.12
N VAL A 21 6.26 -9.34 0.33
CA VAL A 21 5.66 -8.21 -0.39
C VAL A 21 4.49 -8.64 -1.29
N THR A 22 4.66 -9.74 -2.05
CA THR A 22 3.59 -10.28 -2.91
C THR A 22 2.41 -10.79 -2.08
N ARG A 23 2.68 -11.46 -0.96
CA ARG A 23 1.62 -11.95 -0.06
C ARG A 23 0.84 -10.82 0.60
N GLU A 24 1.53 -9.77 1.02
CA GLU A 24 0.88 -8.59 1.61
C GLU A 24 -0.01 -7.87 0.58
N ALA A 25 0.45 -7.74 -0.67
CA ALA A 25 -0.36 -7.20 -1.75
C ALA A 25 -1.61 -8.04 -2.00
N LEU A 26 -1.44 -9.36 -2.17
CA LEU A 26 -2.55 -10.30 -2.36
C LEU A 26 -3.55 -10.24 -1.22
N PHE A 27 -3.07 -10.31 0.03
CA PHE A 27 -3.93 -10.33 1.20
C PHE A 27 -4.70 -9.00 1.35
N GLY A 28 -4.04 -7.87 1.11
CA GLY A 28 -4.68 -6.55 1.14
C GLY A 28 -5.78 -6.41 0.09
N GLN A 29 -5.53 -6.83 -1.14
CA GLN A 29 -6.51 -6.76 -2.22
C GLN A 29 -7.66 -7.77 -2.04
N ALA A 30 -7.37 -8.98 -1.55
CA ALA A 30 -8.37 -10.03 -1.34
C ALA A 30 -9.13 -9.92 0.00
N GLY A 31 -8.83 -8.95 0.84
CA GLY A 31 -9.45 -8.82 2.17
C GLY A 31 -9.08 -9.95 3.13
N ILE A 32 -7.92 -10.55 2.95
CA ILE A 32 -7.43 -11.61 3.83
C ILE A 32 -6.73 -10.97 5.03
N ILE A 33 -7.18 -11.29 6.22
CA ILE A 33 -6.56 -10.84 7.47
C ILE A 33 -5.25 -11.60 7.67
N ALA A 34 -4.12 -10.90 7.47
CA ALA A 34 -2.81 -11.44 7.75
C ALA A 34 -2.47 -11.28 9.25
N THR A 35 -1.93 -12.35 9.85
CA THR A 35 -1.48 -12.36 11.26
C THR A 35 -0.02 -12.77 11.34
N GLY A 36 0.71 -12.22 12.32
CA GLY A 36 2.15 -12.47 12.50
C GLY A 36 2.45 -13.86 13.10
N ASN A 37 1.52 -14.39 13.89
CA ASN A 37 1.68 -15.66 14.58
C ASN A 37 0.33 -16.36 14.79
N LEU A 38 0.38 -17.61 15.31
CA LEU A 38 -0.81 -18.43 15.54
C LEU A 38 -1.73 -17.86 16.63
N GLY A 39 -1.17 -17.23 17.67
CA GLY A 39 -1.95 -16.57 18.72
C GLY A 39 -2.85 -15.49 18.15
N GLU A 40 -2.27 -14.56 17.40
CA GLU A 40 -3.03 -13.49 16.71
C GLU A 40 -4.11 -14.04 15.76
N LEU A 41 -3.84 -15.17 15.10
CA LEU A 41 -4.85 -15.82 14.26
C LEU A 41 -6.05 -16.29 15.06
N LEU A 42 -5.79 -16.94 16.21
CA LEU A 42 -6.85 -17.42 17.09
C LEU A 42 -7.63 -16.27 17.73
N ASP A 43 -6.94 -15.18 18.10
CA ASP A 43 -7.55 -14.00 18.70
C ASP A 43 -8.51 -13.30 17.71
N ALA A 44 -8.05 -13.07 16.47
CA ALA A 44 -8.87 -12.50 15.41
C ALA A 44 -10.05 -13.43 15.04
N ALA A 45 -9.80 -14.75 14.97
CA ALA A 45 -10.84 -15.73 14.68
C ALA A 45 -11.91 -15.79 15.78
N ALA A 46 -11.51 -15.72 17.05
CA ALA A 46 -12.45 -15.70 18.17
C ALA A 46 -13.37 -14.48 18.11
N LEU A 47 -12.83 -13.31 17.77
CA LEU A 47 -13.64 -12.09 17.61
C LEU A 47 -14.61 -12.21 16.42
N LEU A 48 -14.11 -12.52 15.25
CA LEU A 48 -14.90 -12.53 14.01
C LEU A 48 -15.95 -13.66 13.96
N ALA A 49 -15.69 -14.78 14.67
CA ALA A 49 -16.65 -15.87 14.76
C ALA A 49 -17.78 -15.60 15.77
N SER A 50 -17.59 -14.66 16.70
CA SER A 50 -18.52 -14.45 17.82
C SER A 50 -19.16 -13.07 17.86
N GLN A 51 -18.63 -12.10 17.10
CA GLN A 51 -19.10 -10.72 17.08
C GLN A 51 -19.31 -10.24 15.65
N PRO A 52 -20.19 -9.25 15.43
CA PRO A 52 -20.29 -8.56 14.15
C PRO A 52 -18.96 -7.86 13.81
N VAL A 53 -18.74 -7.62 12.52
CA VAL A 53 -17.58 -6.85 12.07
C VAL A 53 -17.78 -5.38 12.42
N PRO A 54 -16.79 -4.68 13.02
CA PRO A 54 -16.86 -3.25 13.31
C PRO A 54 -17.12 -2.43 12.04
N ALA A 55 -17.93 -1.39 12.13
CA ALA A 55 -18.20 -0.48 11.02
C ALA A 55 -17.02 0.48 10.74
N GLY A 56 -16.15 0.71 11.74
CA GLY A 56 -15.00 1.59 11.65
C GLY A 56 -14.03 1.38 12.80
N PRO A 57 -13.01 2.25 12.93
CA PRO A 57 -11.93 2.09 13.91
C PRO A 57 -12.22 2.73 15.29
N ARG A 58 -13.40 3.34 15.51
CA ARG A 58 -13.70 4.09 16.74
C ARG A 58 -14.08 3.14 17.88
N VAL A 59 -13.24 3.05 18.89
CA VAL A 59 -13.40 2.15 20.03
C VAL A 59 -13.61 2.94 21.30
N ALA A 60 -14.60 2.54 22.12
CA ALA A 60 -14.74 3.01 23.47
C ALA A 60 -14.30 1.95 24.47
N ILE A 61 -13.66 2.38 25.56
CA ILE A 61 -13.12 1.52 26.61
C ILE A 61 -13.89 1.76 27.90
N VAL A 62 -14.41 0.68 28.51
CA VAL A 62 -15.06 0.73 29.83
C VAL A 62 -14.31 -0.24 30.75
N SER A 63 -13.78 0.28 31.86
CA SER A 63 -12.96 -0.49 32.78
C SER A 63 -13.32 -0.21 34.25
N ASN A 64 -13.12 -1.21 35.11
CA ASN A 64 -13.12 -0.99 36.56
C ASN A 64 -11.71 -0.75 37.12
N VAL A 65 -10.69 -0.59 36.24
CA VAL A 65 -9.29 -0.32 36.60
C VAL A 65 -8.71 0.72 35.63
N GLY A 66 -8.55 1.96 36.09
CA GLY A 66 -8.12 3.09 35.25
C GLY A 66 -6.75 2.90 34.61
N SER A 67 -5.76 2.34 35.31
CA SER A 67 -4.42 2.10 34.76
C SER A 67 -4.43 1.16 33.58
N THR A 68 -5.22 0.08 33.63
CA THR A 68 -5.33 -0.88 32.52
C THR A 68 -6.11 -0.30 31.35
N ALA A 69 -7.07 0.59 31.63
CA ALA A 69 -7.79 1.34 30.59
C ALA A 69 -6.85 2.22 29.75
N LEU A 70 -5.87 2.85 30.40
CA LEU A 70 -4.85 3.66 29.71
C LEU A 70 -3.94 2.79 28.83
N LEU A 71 -3.47 1.64 29.35
CA LEU A 71 -2.70 0.68 28.52
C LEU A 71 -3.49 0.20 27.30
N ALA A 72 -4.79 -0.04 27.46
CA ALA A 72 -5.66 -0.41 26.36
C ALA A 72 -5.80 0.73 25.33
N ALA A 73 -5.90 1.98 25.76
CA ALA A 73 -5.99 3.13 24.89
C ALA A 73 -4.70 3.34 24.06
N ASP A 74 -3.55 3.17 24.71
CA ASP A 74 -2.24 3.20 24.05
C ASP A 74 -2.14 2.10 22.98
N ALA A 75 -2.50 0.85 23.34
CA ALA A 75 -2.50 -0.28 22.40
C ALA A 75 -3.50 -0.06 21.23
N CYS A 76 -4.70 0.45 21.51
CA CYS A 76 -5.65 0.80 20.45
C CYS A 76 -5.04 1.80 19.45
N THR A 77 -4.38 2.84 19.94
CA THR A 77 -3.74 3.86 19.12
C THR A 77 -2.58 3.28 18.30
N GLU A 78 -1.75 2.45 18.92
CA GLU A 78 -0.63 1.76 18.25
C GLU A 78 -1.09 0.90 17.07
N TYR A 79 -2.22 0.22 17.21
CA TYR A 79 -2.78 -0.63 16.15
C TYR A 79 -3.73 0.11 15.19
N GLY A 80 -3.82 1.43 15.29
CA GLY A 80 -4.59 2.27 14.36
C GLY A 80 -6.09 2.33 14.65
N LEU A 81 -6.52 1.92 15.85
CA LEU A 81 -7.85 2.23 16.35
C LEU A 81 -7.89 3.66 16.91
N VAL A 82 -9.08 4.23 16.95
CA VAL A 82 -9.32 5.59 17.47
C VAL A 82 -10.12 5.48 18.76
N VAL A 83 -9.48 5.82 19.87
CA VAL A 83 -10.21 6.01 21.15
C VAL A 83 -10.94 7.34 21.03
N HIS A 84 -12.25 7.27 20.78
CA HIS A 84 -13.07 8.41 20.40
C HIS A 84 -13.80 8.99 21.61
N GLY A 85 -13.82 10.30 21.72
CA GLY A 85 -14.53 10.97 22.82
C GLY A 85 -16.05 10.74 22.72
N LEU A 86 -16.66 10.32 23.84
CA LEU A 86 -18.09 10.09 23.93
C LEU A 86 -18.90 11.41 23.78
N SER A 87 -20.10 11.31 23.25
CA SER A 87 -21.02 12.43 23.12
C SER A 87 -21.34 13.06 24.48
N THR A 88 -21.70 14.35 24.50
CA THR A 88 -22.09 15.05 25.73
C THR A 88 -23.28 14.41 26.42
N ASP A 89 -24.23 13.85 25.65
CA ASP A 89 -25.38 13.14 26.20
C ASP A 89 -24.97 11.84 26.89
N THR A 90 -24.15 11.02 26.24
CA THR A 90 -23.62 9.78 26.82
C THR A 90 -22.86 10.06 28.10
N ARG A 91 -21.95 11.04 28.10
CA ARG A 91 -21.21 11.43 29.32
C ARG A 91 -22.13 11.89 30.47
N ARG A 92 -23.17 12.67 30.18
CA ARG A 92 -24.15 13.10 31.17
C ARG A 92 -24.88 11.91 31.81
N ARG A 93 -25.27 10.93 31.01
CA ARG A 93 -25.94 9.70 31.48
C ARG A 93 -25.03 8.81 32.29
N LEU A 94 -23.73 8.75 31.95
CA LEU A 94 -22.72 7.99 32.69
C LEU A 94 -22.44 8.58 34.08
N HIS A 95 -22.54 9.93 34.26
CA HIS A 95 -22.30 10.58 35.57
C HIS A 95 -23.15 10.03 36.71
N GLY A 96 -24.36 9.54 36.41
CA GLY A 96 -25.22 8.92 37.42
C GLY A 96 -24.90 7.47 37.76
N LEU A 97 -23.98 6.84 37.03
CA LEU A 97 -23.64 5.43 37.14
C LEU A 97 -22.19 5.18 37.59
N VAL A 98 -21.31 6.10 37.25
CA VAL A 98 -19.88 6.01 37.60
C VAL A 98 -19.70 6.50 39.04
N PRO A 99 -19.06 5.71 39.94
CA PRO A 99 -18.79 6.12 41.30
C PRO A 99 -17.88 7.36 41.38
N SER A 100 -17.90 8.05 42.52
CA SER A 100 -16.98 9.17 42.78
C SER A 100 -15.53 8.70 42.70
N GLY A 101 -14.70 9.48 41.98
CA GLY A 101 -13.30 9.14 41.69
C GLY A 101 -13.10 8.41 40.35
N GLY A 102 -14.17 8.02 39.64
CA GLY A 102 -14.10 7.52 38.30
C GLY A 102 -14.09 8.57 37.20
N SER A 103 -14.03 8.16 35.96
CA SER A 103 -14.05 9.04 34.77
C SER A 103 -15.18 8.64 33.83
N VAL A 104 -15.88 9.62 33.30
CA VAL A 104 -16.90 9.44 32.25
C VAL A 104 -16.38 9.82 30.85
N ASN A 105 -15.10 10.17 30.74
CA ASN A 105 -14.43 10.35 29.46
C ASN A 105 -13.96 8.98 28.95
N ASP A 106 -13.66 8.86 27.68
CA ASP A 106 -13.08 7.65 27.13
C ASP A 106 -11.53 7.69 27.31
N PRO A 107 -10.95 6.71 28.00
CA PRO A 107 -11.56 5.55 28.70
C PRO A 107 -12.50 5.88 29.85
N VAL A 108 -13.64 5.16 29.93
CA VAL A 108 -14.56 5.25 31.06
C VAL A 108 -14.02 4.42 32.22
N ASP A 109 -13.61 5.09 33.31
CA ASP A 109 -13.18 4.42 34.54
C ASP A 109 -14.32 4.35 35.54
N THR A 110 -14.87 3.17 35.71
CA THR A 110 -15.98 2.94 36.65
C THR A 110 -15.53 2.64 38.09
N THR A 111 -14.23 2.62 38.33
CA THR A 111 -13.58 2.24 39.59
C THR A 111 -13.89 0.80 40.04
N ALA A 112 -13.10 0.30 41.01
CA ALA A 112 -13.28 -1.04 41.58
C ALA A 112 -14.56 -1.20 42.43
N THR A 113 -15.29 -0.13 42.71
CA THR A 113 -16.49 -0.16 43.57
C THR A 113 -17.81 -0.15 42.76
N VAL A 114 -17.72 -0.24 41.44
CA VAL A 114 -18.90 -0.25 40.57
C VAL A 114 -19.77 -1.47 40.80
N SER A 115 -21.08 -1.30 40.80
CA SER A 115 -22.01 -2.43 40.85
C SER A 115 -22.13 -3.11 39.47
N GLU A 116 -22.50 -4.41 39.46
CA GLU A 116 -22.77 -5.17 38.22
C GLU A 116 -23.80 -4.45 37.34
N ALA A 117 -24.90 -3.95 37.94
CA ALA A 117 -25.94 -3.25 37.22
C ALA A 117 -25.44 -1.94 36.59
N SER A 118 -24.62 -1.16 37.33
CA SER A 118 -24.04 0.07 36.81
C SER A 118 -23.01 -0.20 35.72
N PHE A 119 -22.13 -1.19 35.88
CA PHE A 119 -21.12 -1.57 34.89
C PHE A 119 -21.79 -1.99 33.58
N ARG A 120 -22.79 -2.90 33.66
CA ARG A 120 -23.60 -3.30 32.50
C ARG A 120 -24.21 -2.10 31.81
N ARG A 121 -24.82 -1.19 32.59
CA ARG A 121 -25.48 -0.02 32.02
C ARG A 121 -24.51 0.95 31.37
N CYS A 122 -23.29 1.09 31.89
CA CYS A 122 -22.22 1.84 31.25
C CYS A 122 -21.88 1.26 29.87
N LEU A 123 -21.70 -0.07 29.77
CA LEU A 123 -21.44 -0.74 28.49
C LEU A 123 -22.56 -0.48 27.47
N GLU A 124 -23.82 -0.60 27.90
CA GLU A 124 -24.98 -0.37 27.02
C GLU A 124 -25.09 1.09 26.53
N LEU A 125 -24.79 2.05 27.39
CA LEU A 125 -24.82 3.47 27.06
C LEU A 125 -23.70 3.86 26.08
N VAL A 126 -22.49 3.34 26.33
CA VAL A 126 -21.33 3.58 25.47
C VAL A 126 -21.52 2.93 24.10
N ALA A 127 -22.04 1.72 24.06
CA ALA A 127 -22.32 1.01 22.81
C ALA A 127 -23.46 1.65 21.97
N ALA A 128 -24.31 2.44 22.59
CA ALA A 128 -25.39 3.17 21.91
C ALA A 128 -24.95 4.57 21.42
N ASP A 129 -23.73 5.00 21.68
CA ASP A 129 -23.18 6.27 21.18
C ASP A 129 -22.86 6.14 19.69
N GLU A 130 -23.43 7.01 18.86
CA GLU A 130 -23.25 6.99 17.39
C GLU A 130 -21.79 7.19 16.94
N GLY A 131 -20.96 7.72 17.84
CA GLY A 131 -19.51 7.89 17.62
C GLY A 131 -18.69 6.60 17.78
N ILE A 132 -19.29 5.46 18.18
CA ILE A 132 -18.57 4.25 18.57
C ILE A 132 -18.89 3.09 17.63
N ASP A 133 -17.82 2.45 17.15
CA ASP A 133 -17.90 1.28 16.24
C ASP A 133 -17.66 -0.05 16.96
N ALA A 134 -17.01 -0.04 18.15
CA ALA A 134 -16.78 -1.21 18.98
C ALA A 134 -16.55 -0.82 20.46
N VAL A 135 -16.81 -1.75 21.37
CA VAL A 135 -16.58 -1.55 22.82
C VAL A 135 -15.56 -2.59 23.33
N LEU A 136 -14.60 -2.12 24.12
CA LEU A 136 -13.67 -2.95 24.89
C LEU A 136 -13.99 -2.84 26.38
N ALA A 137 -14.49 -3.92 26.96
CA ALA A 137 -14.78 -4.04 28.39
C ALA A 137 -13.58 -4.63 29.12
N ILE A 138 -13.05 -3.96 30.12
CA ILE A 138 -11.92 -4.43 30.92
C ILE A 138 -12.37 -4.71 32.34
N VAL A 139 -12.16 -5.93 32.82
CA VAL A 139 -12.57 -6.37 34.12
C VAL A 139 -11.38 -6.96 34.89
N LEU A 140 -11.11 -6.39 36.05
CA LEU A 140 -10.29 -7.02 37.08
C LEU A 140 -11.24 -7.56 38.18
N PRO A 141 -11.42 -8.88 38.29
CA PRO A 141 -12.16 -9.44 39.40
C PRO A 141 -11.44 -9.16 40.73
N THR A 142 -12.17 -8.63 41.70
CA THR A 142 -11.65 -8.38 43.05
C THR A 142 -12.67 -8.88 44.08
N ALA A 143 -12.24 -9.08 45.33
CA ALA A 143 -13.14 -9.50 46.39
C ALA A 143 -14.30 -8.52 46.69
N THR A 144 -14.15 -7.26 46.28
CA THR A 144 -15.13 -6.20 46.52
C THR A 144 -16.01 -5.89 45.30
N THR A 145 -15.65 -6.38 44.13
CA THR A 145 -16.50 -6.26 42.94
C THR A 145 -17.47 -7.43 42.87
N GLY A 146 -18.71 -7.17 42.47
CA GLY A 146 -19.62 -8.24 42.07
C GLY A 146 -19.10 -9.01 40.84
N ASP A 147 -19.90 -9.88 40.26
CA ASP A 147 -19.55 -10.64 39.07
C ASP A 147 -19.65 -9.74 37.82
N LEU A 148 -18.64 -8.90 37.61
CA LEU A 148 -18.58 -8.00 36.42
C LEU A 148 -18.48 -8.78 35.10
N VAL A 149 -17.97 -10.02 35.12
CA VAL A 149 -17.98 -10.91 33.95
C VAL A 149 -19.42 -11.27 33.57
N SER A 150 -20.28 -11.54 34.55
CA SER A 150 -21.71 -11.71 34.30
C SER A 150 -22.37 -10.43 33.82
N ALA A 151 -21.97 -9.25 34.32
CA ALA A 151 -22.42 -7.96 33.81
C ALA A 151 -22.08 -7.77 32.32
N VAL A 152 -20.84 -8.10 31.90
CA VAL A 152 -20.42 -8.09 30.47
C VAL A 152 -21.28 -9.04 29.64
N ARG A 153 -21.50 -10.26 30.12
CA ARG A 153 -22.34 -11.29 29.43
C ARG A 153 -23.79 -10.86 29.26
N ALA A 154 -24.33 -10.12 30.22
CA ALA A 154 -25.70 -9.67 30.24
C ALA A 154 -25.93 -8.34 29.48
N ALA A 155 -24.87 -7.63 29.12
CA ALA A 155 -24.98 -6.33 28.42
C ALA A 155 -25.60 -6.50 27.01
N HIS A 156 -26.59 -5.66 26.70
CA HIS A 156 -27.22 -5.61 25.38
C HIS A 156 -26.55 -4.51 24.55
N VAL A 157 -25.67 -4.90 23.63
CA VAL A 157 -24.90 -3.98 22.79
C VAL A 157 -25.14 -4.29 21.31
N SER A 158 -25.22 -3.24 20.50
CA SER A 158 -25.46 -3.32 19.05
C SER A 158 -24.16 -3.34 18.24
N VAL A 159 -23.04 -2.95 18.83
CA VAL A 159 -21.71 -2.95 18.22
C VAL A 159 -20.88 -4.13 18.76
N PRO A 160 -19.80 -4.52 18.08
CA PRO A 160 -18.88 -5.55 18.59
C PRO A 160 -18.42 -5.25 20.02
N LEU A 161 -18.45 -6.27 20.87
CA LEU A 161 -17.99 -6.21 22.24
C LEU A 161 -16.86 -7.24 22.43
N ALA A 162 -15.67 -6.78 22.79
CA ALA A 162 -14.58 -7.60 23.28
C ALA A 162 -14.41 -7.38 24.78
N ALA A 163 -14.00 -8.41 25.48
CA ALA A 163 -13.69 -8.33 26.92
C ALA A 163 -12.21 -8.58 27.17
N VAL A 164 -11.67 -7.95 28.21
CA VAL A 164 -10.40 -8.35 28.86
C VAL A 164 -10.73 -8.73 30.30
N VAL A 165 -10.36 -9.96 30.68
CA VAL A 165 -10.50 -10.44 32.06
C VAL A 165 -9.12 -10.74 32.59
N LEU A 166 -8.60 -9.87 33.45
CA LEU A 166 -7.19 -9.86 33.90
C LEU A 166 -6.76 -11.06 34.75
N ASP A 167 -7.69 -11.92 35.14
CA ASP A 167 -7.41 -13.12 35.93
C ASP A 167 -7.71 -14.41 35.15
N GLN A 168 -7.90 -14.36 33.85
CA GLN A 168 -8.16 -15.58 33.08
C GLN A 168 -6.87 -16.31 32.71
N ALA A 169 -6.89 -17.65 32.86
CA ALA A 169 -5.73 -18.50 32.54
C ALA A 169 -5.52 -18.70 31.02
N GLN A 170 -6.58 -18.63 30.21
CA GLN A 170 -6.51 -18.81 28.77
C GLN A 170 -6.17 -17.49 28.09
N ALA A 171 -5.33 -17.52 27.06
CA ALA A 171 -5.02 -16.33 26.24
C ALA A 171 -6.29 -15.72 25.66
N VAL A 172 -7.16 -16.55 25.09
CA VAL A 172 -8.50 -16.18 24.61
C VAL A 172 -9.52 -17.26 24.99
N ARG A 173 -10.72 -16.84 25.39
CA ARG A 173 -11.88 -17.72 25.61
C ARG A 173 -13.17 -17.04 25.16
N LEU A 174 -14.20 -17.81 24.93
CA LEU A 174 -15.53 -17.30 24.60
C LEU A 174 -16.41 -17.31 25.86
N LEU A 175 -16.88 -16.14 26.27
CA LEU A 175 -17.86 -15.98 27.35
C LEU A 175 -19.26 -16.26 26.77
N PRO A 176 -19.96 -17.33 27.16
CA PRO A 176 -21.27 -17.65 26.62
C PRO A 176 -22.32 -16.63 27.08
N ARG A 177 -23.21 -16.26 26.17
CA ARG A 177 -24.40 -15.42 26.46
C ARG A 177 -25.62 -16.04 25.79
N ARG A 178 -26.83 -15.51 26.11
CA ARG A 178 -28.10 -16.04 25.58
C ARG A 178 -28.13 -16.14 24.04
N ALA A 179 -27.49 -15.19 23.35
CA ALA A 179 -27.36 -15.20 21.90
C ALA A 179 -25.88 -14.98 21.54
N GLY A 180 -25.17 -16.07 21.19
CA GLY A 180 -23.77 -16.01 20.80
C GLY A 180 -22.80 -16.03 22.00
N SER A 181 -21.64 -15.43 21.82
CA SER A 181 -20.58 -15.36 22.83
C SER A 181 -19.80 -14.05 22.69
N ILE A 182 -19.05 -13.70 23.73
CA ILE A 182 -18.16 -12.53 23.75
C ILE A 182 -16.72 -13.06 23.88
N PRO A 183 -15.80 -12.69 22.98
CA PRO A 183 -14.41 -13.08 23.13
C PRO A 183 -13.78 -12.32 24.30
N SER A 184 -13.08 -13.05 25.14
CA SER A 184 -12.40 -12.53 26.32
C SER A 184 -10.92 -12.87 26.21
N TYR A 185 -10.08 -11.86 26.38
CA TYR A 185 -8.63 -11.91 26.27
C TYR A 185 -7.97 -11.73 27.64
N ALA A 186 -6.75 -12.28 27.81
CA ALA A 186 -6.00 -12.11 29.04
C ALA A 186 -5.39 -10.70 29.17
N TYR A 187 -5.10 -10.04 28.03
CA TYR A 187 -4.39 -8.76 27.98
C TYR A 187 -5.09 -7.76 27.05
N PRO A 188 -5.06 -6.45 27.40
CA PRO A 188 -5.70 -5.40 26.58
C PRO A 188 -5.07 -5.25 25.20
N GLU A 189 -3.76 -5.44 25.06
CA GLU A 189 -3.04 -5.35 23.79
C GLU A 189 -3.53 -6.39 22.78
N THR A 190 -3.80 -7.61 23.26
CA THR A 190 -4.33 -8.72 22.45
C THR A 190 -5.72 -8.40 21.94
N ALA A 191 -6.59 -7.87 22.80
CA ALA A 191 -7.95 -7.47 22.44
C ALA A 191 -7.95 -6.29 21.43
N ALA A 192 -7.10 -5.27 21.67
CA ALA A 192 -6.93 -4.13 20.78
C ALA A 192 -6.45 -4.58 19.40
N HIS A 193 -5.46 -5.48 19.33
CA HIS A 193 -4.98 -6.02 18.07
C HIS A 193 -6.07 -6.79 17.30
N ALA A 194 -6.85 -7.65 17.97
CA ALA A 194 -7.95 -8.38 17.35
C ALA A 194 -9.03 -7.42 16.81
N LEU A 195 -9.41 -6.41 17.59
CA LEU A 195 -10.36 -5.37 17.17
C LEU A 195 -9.83 -4.57 15.95
N ALA A 196 -8.55 -4.20 15.93
CA ALA A 196 -7.94 -3.48 14.82
C ALA A 196 -7.97 -4.30 13.52
N ARG A 197 -7.67 -5.59 13.59
CA ARG A 197 -7.78 -6.51 12.43
C ARG A 197 -9.21 -6.62 11.93
N ALA A 198 -10.18 -6.72 12.83
CA ALA A 198 -11.60 -6.77 12.47
C ALA A 198 -12.07 -5.43 11.86
N ALA A 199 -11.66 -4.29 12.40
CA ALA A 199 -11.99 -2.96 11.86
C ALA A 199 -11.38 -2.75 10.46
N THR A 200 -10.12 -3.17 10.25
CA THR A 200 -9.48 -3.14 8.93
C THR A 200 -10.26 -3.99 7.91
N TYR A 201 -10.70 -5.18 8.31
CA TYR A 201 -11.52 -6.03 7.48
C TYR A 201 -12.90 -5.40 7.19
N GLY A 202 -13.52 -4.77 8.20
CA GLY A 202 -14.77 -4.01 8.03
C GLY A 202 -14.65 -2.88 7.02
N ALA A 203 -13.59 -2.09 7.12
CA ALA A 203 -13.27 -1.04 6.16
C ALA A 203 -13.08 -1.59 4.74
N TRP A 204 -12.37 -2.71 4.60
CA TRP A 204 -12.20 -3.38 3.29
C TRP A 204 -13.55 -3.85 2.72
N ARG A 205 -14.41 -4.47 3.54
CA ARG A 205 -15.75 -4.91 3.10
C ARG A 205 -16.69 -3.76 2.71
N ALA A 206 -16.56 -2.61 3.34
CA ALA A 206 -17.36 -1.43 3.07
C ALA A 206 -16.92 -0.68 1.80
N ARG A 207 -15.76 -1.01 1.23
CA ARG A 207 -15.28 -0.39 -0.01
C ARG A 207 -16.25 -0.68 -1.17
N PRO A 208 -16.51 0.30 -2.02
CA PRO A 208 -17.16 0.01 -3.30
C PRO A 208 -16.30 -0.99 -4.09
N PRO A 209 -16.91 -1.96 -4.77
CA PRO A 209 -16.16 -2.83 -5.67
C PRO A 209 -15.44 -1.97 -6.70
N GLY A 210 -14.12 -2.14 -6.80
CA GLY A 210 -13.32 -1.45 -7.79
C GLY A 210 -13.67 -1.93 -9.20
N HIS A 211 -13.63 -1.02 -10.17
CA HIS A 211 -13.79 -1.35 -11.58
C HIS A 211 -12.43 -1.33 -12.27
N ILE A 212 -12.14 -2.37 -13.05
CA ILE A 212 -10.98 -2.40 -13.96
C ILE A 212 -11.36 -1.60 -15.20
N PRO A 213 -10.67 -0.48 -15.48
CA PRO A 213 -11.07 0.38 -16.60
C PRO A 213 -10.80 -0.30 -17.95
N GLU A 214 -11.70 -0.07 -18.88
CA GLU A 214 -11.49 -0.36 -20.29
C GLU A 214 -10.88 0.87 -20.99
N PHE A 215 -9.85 0.63 -21.78
CA PHE A 215 -9.20 1.66 -22.59
C PHE A 215 -9.47 1.40 -24.06
N SER A 216 -10.26 2.25 -24.70
CA SER A 216 -10.57 2.16 -26.13
C SER A 216 -9.46 2.74 -27.02
N ASP A 217 -8.53 3.48 -26.42
CA ASP A 217 -7.45 4.20 -27.10
C ASP A 217 -6.12 3.41 -27.11
N VAL A 218 -6.03 2.24 -26.48
CA VAL A 218 -4.80 1.43 -26.49
C VAL A 218 -4.67 0.60 -27.77
N ALA A 219 -3.46 0.54 -28.31
CA ALA A 219 -3.10 -0.23 -29.48
C ALA A 219 -2.48 -1.60 -29.05
N ALA A 220 -3.27 -2.43 -28.36
CA ALA A 220 -2.79 -3.68 -27.78
C ALA A 220 -2.23 -4.67 -28.83
N ASP A 221 -2.82 -4.73 -30.03
CA ASP A 221 -2.35 -5.60 -31.10
C ASP A 221 -1.01 -5.14 -31.66
N ASP A 222 -0.78 -3.84 -31.82
CA ASP A 222 0.51 -3.31 -32.24
C ASP A 222 1.60 -3.61 -31.21
N ALA A 223 1.28 -3.50 -29.92
CA ALA A 223 2.19 -3.87 -28.84
C ALA A 223 2.57 -5.35 -28.89
N ARG A 224 1.59 -6.26 -29.13
CA ARG A 224 1.85 -7.69 -29.33
C ARG A 224 2.73 -7.97 -30.55
N VAL A 225 2.51 -7.25 -31.65
CA VAL A 225 3.35 -7.36 -32.84
C VAL A 225 4.80 -6.94 -32.53
N LEU A 226 4.99 -5.82 -31.83
CA LEU A 226 6.32 -5.37 -31.40
C LEU A 226 7.03 -6.40 -30.52
N ALA A 227 6.33 -6.94 -29.52
CA ALA A 227 6.88 -7.94 -28.61
C ALA A 227 7.28 -9.22 -29.35
N ARG A 228 6.41 -9.74 -30.22
CA ARG A 228 6.70 -10.93 -31.05
C ARG A 228 7.87 -10.71 -32.01
N ALA A 229 7.94 -9.56 -32.66
CA ALA A 229 9.04 -9.21 -33.57
C ALA A 229 10.39 -9.11 -32.84
N TYR A 230 10.40 -8.63 -31.59
CA TYR A 230 11.61 -8.61 -30.76
C TYR A 230 12.02 -10.03 -30.34
N LEU A 231 11.10 -10.84 -29.81
CA LEU A 231 11.37 -12.20 -29.36
C LEU A 231 11.75 -13.12 -30.49
N GLY A 232 11.24 -12.91 -31.73
CA GLY A 232 11.65 -13.61 -32.91
C GLY A 232 13.13 -13.41 -33.26
N ARG A 233 13.70 -12.25 -32.96
CA ARG A 233 15.12 -11.92 -33.12
C ARG A 233 15.98 -12.27 -31.89
N SER A 234 15.36 -12.30 -30.73
CA SER A 234 15.98 -12.53 -29.41
C SER A 234 15.21 -13.60 -28.63
N PRO A 235 15.29 -14.91 -29.01
CA PRO A 235 14.45 -15.98 -28.44
C PRO A 235 14.62 -16.17 -26.90
N LYS A 236 15.75 -15.73 -26.34
CA LYS A 236 15.99 -15.76 -24.88
C LYS A 236 15.39 -14.55 -24.16
N GLY A 237 14.84 -13.59 -24.92
CA GLY A 237 14.41 -12.30 -24.39
C GLY A 237 15.56 -11.36 -24.09
N GLY A 238 15.27 -10.26 -23.41
CA GLY A 238 16.23 -9.23 -23.03
C GLY A 238 15.57 -7.86 -22.88
N TRP A 239 16.39 -6.86 -22.60
CA TRP A 239 15.96 -5.47 -22.53
C TRP A 239 15.72 -4.91 -23.94
N LEU A 240 14.57 -4.26 -24.13
CA LEU A 240 14.28 -3.55 -25.37
C LEU A 240 15.27 -2.39 -25.58
N PRO A 241 15.67 -2.11 -26.82
CA PRO A 241 16.29 -0.82 -27.17
C PRO A 241 15.37 0.34 -26.78
N PRO A 242 15.91 1.52 -26.41
CA PRO A 242 15.12 2.67 -25.95
C PRO A 242 14.01 3.09 -26.90
N ASP A 243 14.25 3.08 -28.18
CA ASP A 243 13.27 3.40 -29.24
C ASP A 243 12.11 2.39 -29.29
N GLN A 244 12.41 1.11 -29.12
CA GLN A 244 11.40 0.04 -29.09
C GLN A 244 10.61 0.06 -27.77
N ALA A 245 11.27 0.34 -26.64
CA ALA A 245 10.59 0.53 -25.36
C ALA A 245 9.63 1.73 -25.42
N ALA A 246 10.07 2.86 -25.98
CA ALA A 246 9.23 4.04 -26.17
C ALA A 246 7.99 3.75 -27.04
N ARG A 247 8.19 3.03 -28.17
CA ARG A 247 7.06 2.63 -29.04
C ARG A 247 6.09 1.70 -28.34
N LEU A 248 6.57 0.72 -27.55
CA LEU A 248 5.72 -0.16 -26.78
C LEU A 248 4.88 0.60 -25.75
N LEU A 249 5.51 1.51 -25.00
CA LEU A 249 4.84 2.35 -24.01
C LEU A 249 3.82 3.29 -24.66
N ALA A 250 4.14 3.82 -25.83
CA ALA A 250 3.25 4.69 -26.60
C ALA A 250 1.96 3.97 -27.05
N CYS A 251 1.98 2.65 -27.30
CA CYS A 251 0.78 1.87 -27.60
C CYS A 251 -0.26 1.92 -26.47
N TYR A 252 0.16 2.23 -25.24
CA TYR A 252 -0.70 2.37 -24.07
C TYR A 252 -0.81 3.82 -23.58
N HIS A 253 -0.37 4.79 -24.37
CA HIS A 253 -0.33 6.22 -24.01
C HIS A 253 0.37 6.50 -22.68
N ILE A 254 1.38 5.69 -22.33
CA ILE A 254 2.21 5.92 -21.14
C ILE A 254 3.13 7.12 -21.44
N PRO A 255 3.08 8.18 -20.61
CA PRO A 255 3.70 9.48 -20.93
C PRO A 255 5.22 9.46 -20.76
N LEU A 256 5.93 8.93 -21.73
CA LEU A 256 7.39 8.97 -21.78
C LEU A 256 7.88 10.25 -22.45
N ALA A 257 8.83 10.95 -21.83
CA ALA A 257 9.46 12.13 -22.42
C ALA A 257 10.14 11.75 -23.75
N SER A 258 9.91 12.55 -24.78
CA SER A 258 10.41 12.26 -26.12
C SER A 258 11.93 12.13 -26.14
N LEU A 259 12.43 11.08 -26.81
CA LEU A 259 13.83 10.81 -27.01
C LEU A 259 14.16 10.94 -28.49
N THR A 260 15.05 11.86 -28.86
CA THR A 260 15.46 12.09 -30.26
C THR A 260 16.91 11.65 -30.42
N PRO A 261 17.22 10.70 -31.33
CA PRO A 261 18.61 10.38 -31.65
C PRO A 261 19.29 11.56 -32.35
N VAL A 262 20.56 11.84 -31.97
CA VAL A 262 21.38 12.84 -32.60
C VAL A 262 22.70 12.24 -33.06
N THR A 263 23.13 12.59 -34.27
CA THR A 263 24.26 11.93 -34.97
C THR A 263 25.54 12.76 -34.96
N SER A 264 25.44 14.04 -34.60
CA SER A 264 26.60 14.94 -34.52
C SER A 264 26.38 16.03 -33.46
N THR A 265 27.43 16.73 -33.10
CA THR A 265 27.36 17.87 -32.19
C THR A 265 26.41 18.96 -32.72
N ASP A 266 26.50 19.29 -34.04
CA ASP A 266 25.63 20.30 -34.66
C ASP A 266 24.17 19.84 -34.73
N ASP A 267 23.95 18.56 -34.90
CA ASP A 267 22.60 17.97 -34.86
C ASP A 267 22.00 18.08 -33.46
N ALA A 268 22.80 17.82 -32.43
CA ALA A 268 22.37 17.99 -31.03
C ALA A 268 21.99 19.46 -30.72
N VAL A 269 22.80 20.41 -31.19
CA VAL A 269 22.54 21.86 -31.02
C VAL A 269 21.24 22.26 -31.73
N ARG A 270 21.04 21.86 -33.00
CA ARG A 270 19.79 22.15 -33.73
C ARG A 270 18.55 21.56 -33.06
N THR A 271 18.67 20.31 -32.63
CA THR A 271 17.55 19.62 -31.95
C THR A 271 17.23 20.29 -30.60
N ALA A 272 18.25 20.68 -29.83
CA ALA A 272 18.04 21.44 -28.61
C ALA A 272 17.34 22.78 -28.84
N ALA A 273 17.75 23.50 -29.89
CA ALA A 273 17.10 24.75 -30.28
C ALA A 273 15.62 24.58 -30.64
N SER A 274 15.26 23.45 -31.27
CA SER A 274 13.86 23.15 -31.59
C SER A 274 13.04 22.76 -30.36
N ILE A 275 13.66 22.21 -29.31
CA ILE A 275 13.01 21.90 -28.02
C ILE A 275 12.66 23.19 -27.25
N GLY A 276 13.51 24.23 -27.35
CA GLY A 276 13.23 25.56 -26.81
C GLY A 276 13.35 25.69 -25.30
N GLY A 277 14.14 24.85 -24.64
CA GLY A 277 14.38 24.87 -23.19
C GLY A 277 15.64 24.09 -22.78
N PRO A 278 15.89 23.91 -21.49
CA PRO A 278 16.96 23.04 -21.02
C PRO A 278 16.78 21.61 -21.55
N VAL A 279 17.88 20.97 -21.92
CA VAL A 279 17.85 19.61 -22.45
C VAL A 279 18.77 18.67 -21.67
N VAL A 280 18.57 17.38 -21.90
CA VAL A 280 19.38 16.28 -21.37
C VAL A 280 19.98 15.52 -22.54
N LEU A 281 21.26 15.20 -22.47
CA LEU A 281 21.91 14.25 -23.37
C LEU A 281 22.15 12.93 -22.65
N LYS A 282 21.79 11.83 -23.30
CA LYS A 282 21.94 10.46 -22.78
C LYS A 282 22.73 9.61 -23.77
N ALA A 283 23.72 8.90 -23.27
CA ALA A 283 24.42 7.88 -24.05
C ALA A 283 23.60 6.59 -24.08
N ASP A 284 23.29 6.09 -25.28
CA ASP A 284 22.69 4.77 -25.48
C ASP A 284 23.81 3.72 -25.61
N ILE A 285 24.00 2.95 -24.55
CA ILE A 285 25.07 1.95 -24.44
C ILE A 285 24.42 0.61 -24.12
N PRO A 286 24.54 -0.38 -25.02
CA PRO A 286 23.99 -1.72 -24.78
C PRO A 286 24.48 -2.31 -23.45
N GLY A 287 23.53 -2.77 -22.62
CA GLY A 287 23.84 -3.43 -21.34
C GLY A 287 24.17 -2.49 -20.17
N LEU A 288 24.20 -1.17 -20.34
CA LEU A 288 24.42 -0.23 -19.26
C LEU A 288 23.11 0.02 -18.48
N LEU A 289 23.03 -0.48 -17.26
CA LEU A 289 21.84 -0.37 -16.41
C LEU A 289 21.77 0.94 -15.64
N HIS A 290 22.87 1.38 -15.01
CA HIS A 290 22.94 2.59 -14.19
C HIS A 290 23.61 3.73 -14.97
N LYS A 291 22.81 4.40 -15.82
CA LYS A 291 23.30 5.43 -16.74
C LYS A 291 23.88 6.65 -16.00
N THR A 292 23.22 7.09 -14.92
CA THR A 292 23.60 8.26 -14.13
C THR A 292 24.94 8.02 -13.43
N ASP A 293 25.10 6.91 -12.73
CA ASP A 293 26.34 6.56 -12.00
C ASP A 293 27.51 6.39 -12.94
N ALA A 294 27.25 5.85 -14.13
CA ALA A 294 28.25 5.73 -15.18
C ALA A 294 28.60 7.07 -15.86
N GLY A 295 27.93 8.18 -15.51
CA GLY A 295 28.08 9.48 -16.16
C GLY A 295 27.64 9.47 -17.62
N ALA A 296 26.69 8.60 -17.98
CA ALA A 296 26.11 8.50 -19.31
C ALA A 296 24.92 9.44 -19.53
N VAL A 297 24.62 10.29 -18.55
CA VAL A 297 23.56 11.31 -18.60
C VAL A 297 24.17 12.67 -18.26
N GLN A 298 23.90 13.66 -19.08
CA GLN A 298 24.29 15.06 -18.89
C GLN A 298 23.02 15.89 -18.78
N LEU A 299 22.79 16.47 -17.61
CA LEU A 299 21.56 17.19 -17.24
C LEU A 299 21.73 18.71 -17.39
N ASP A 300 20.60 19.40 -17.47
CA ASP A 300 20.48 20.87 -17.40
C ASP A 300 21.36 21.63 -18.41
N LEU A 301 21.40 21.15 -19.63
CA LEU A 301 22.16 21.79 -20.71
C LEU A 301 21.34 22.95 -21.30
N ARG A 302 21.82 24.19 -21.10
CA ARG A 302 21.06 25.41 -21.42
C ARG A 302 21.65 26.19 -22.57
N SER A 303 22.95 26.05 -22.84
CA SER A 303 23.63 26.78 -23.90
C SER A 303 24.17 25.85 -24.97
N GLU A 304 24.42 26.39 -26.16
CA GLU A 304 25.08 25.68 -27.26
C GLU A 304 26.44 25.10 -26.80
N ASN A 305 27.18 25.85 -26.02
CA ASN A 305 28.49 25.40 -25.50
C ASN A 305 28.34 24.22 -24.53
N ASP A 306 27.31 24.20 -23.70
CA ASP A 306 27.04 23.08 -22.81
C ASP A 306 26.72 21.80 -23.59
N ILE A 307 25.87 21.93 -24.60
CA ILE A 307 25.47 20.83 -25.48
C ILE A 307 26.67 20.26 -26.22
N ARG A 308 27.49 21.13 -26.82
CA ARG A 308 28.71 20.71 -27.51
C ARG A 308 29.67 19.96 -26.59
N ARG A 309 29.96 20.51 -25.41
CA ARG A 309 30.83 19.88 -24.42
C ARG A 309 30.27 18.52 -23.95
N ALA A 310 28.96 18.46 -23.65
CA ALA A 310 28.30 17.24 -23.20
C ALA A 310 28.33 16.14 -24.29
N TYR A 311 28.06 16.50 -25.55
CA TYR A 311 28.14 15.55 -26.67
C TYR A 311 29.58 14.99 -26.84
N GLN A 312 30.60 15.84 -26.80
CA GLN A 312 32.02 15.45 -26.91
C GLN A 312 32.43 14.58 -25.73
N LEU A 313 31.99 14.92 -24.51
CA LEU A 313 32.25 14.12 -23.31
C LEU A 313 31.67 12.72 -23.44
N LEU A 314 30.41 12.58 -23.86
CA LEU A 314 29.77 11.28 -24.02
C LEU A 314 30.45 10.45 -25.10
N THR A 315 30.72 11.05 -26.28
CA THR A 315 31.37 10.35 -27.40
C THR A 315 32.81 9.96 -27.07
N GLY A 316 33.57 10.82 -26.40
CA GLY A 316 34.96 10.56 -25.96
C GLY A 316 35.04 9.47 -24.88
N LYS A 317 34.11 9.55 -23.87
CA LYS A 317 34.10 8.61 -22.75
C LYS A 317 33.74 7.20 -23.17
N PHE A 318 32.74 7.03 -24.02
CA PHE A 318 32.17 5.73 -24.35
C PHE A 318 32.67 5.18 -25.69
N GLY A 319 33.14 6.02 -26.58
CA GLY A 319 33.76 5.61 -27.84
C GLY A 319 33.02 4.54 -28.61
N PRO A 320 33.63 3.40 -28.95
CA PRO A 320 32.98 2.30 -29.72
C PRO A 320 31.82 1.60 -29.01
N ARG A 321 31.69 1.81 -27.69
CA ARG A 321 30.56 1.25 -26.91
C ARG A 321 29.29 2.06 -27.06
N LEU A 322 29.40 3.30 -27.52
CA LEU A 322 28.28 4.22 -27.72
C LEU A 322 27.54 3.84 -29.02
N ARG A 323 26.27 3.44 -28.90
CA ARG A 323 25.45 3.19 -30.08
C ARG A 323 24.97 4.50 -30.70
N GLN A 324 24.49 5.43 -29.87
CA GLN A 324 24.03 6.74 -30.25
C GLN A 324 23.94 7.67 -29.04
N VAL A 325 23.84 8.99 -29.28
CA VAL A 325 23.45 9.96 -28.27
C VAL A 325 21.98 10.31 -28.48
N LEU A 326 21.23 10.36 -27.37
CA LEU A 326 19.83 10.73 -27.35
C LEU A 326 19.68 12.08 -26.65
N ILE A 327 18.85 12.95 -27.19
CA ILE A 327 18.48 14.24 -26.59
C ILE A 327 17.01 14.20 -26.18
N GLN A 328 16.69 14.82 -25.04
CA GLN A 328 15.32 15.00 -24.58
C GLN A 328 15.15 16.34 -23.84
N PRO A 329 13.93 16.89 -23.76
CA PRO A 329 13.65 18.04 -22.90
C PRO A 329 13.93 17.70 -21.43
N MET A 330 14.50 18.67 -20.70
CA MET A 330 14.65 18.57 -19.24
C MET A 330 13.30 18.81 -18.58
N ILE A 331 12.77 17.79 -17.91
CA ILE A 331 11.57 17.93 -17.08
C ILE A 331 12.00 18.40 -15.70
N THR A 332 11.55 19.59 -15.31
CA THR A 332 11.93 20.21 -14.03
C THR A 332 10.74 20.38 -13.10
N GLY A 333 10.99 20.37 -11.80
CA GLY A 333 9.95 20.49 -10.77
C GLY A 333 9.12 19.23 -10.62
N GLY A 334 8.26 19.22 -9.61
CA GLY A 334 7.41 18.05 -9.28
C GLY A 334 8.07 17.08 -8.29
N THR A 335 7.34 16.01 -8.00
CA THR A 335 7.79 14.92 -7.13
C THR A 335 8.25 13.74 -7.99
N GLU A 336 9.46 13.26 -7.72
CA GLU A 336 10.01 12.10 -8.43
C GLU A 336 9.48 10.81 -7.80
N VAL A 337 8.85 9.97 -8.62
CA VAL A 337 8.35 8.65 -8.23
C VAL A 337 8.86 7.58 -9.17
N ILE A 338 8.76 6.33 -8.74
CA ILE A 338 9.05 5.17 -9.57
C ILE A 338 7.78 4.37 -9.80
N ILE A 339 7.63 3.82 -11.01
CA ILE A 339 6.59 2.87 -11.34
C ILE A 339 7.24 1.67 -12.01
N GLY A 340 7.05 0.50 -11.41
CA GLY A 340 7.64 -0.74 -11.90
C GLY A 340 6.60 -1.83 -12.14
N VAL A 341 6.97 -2.78 -13.01
CA VAL A 341 6.29 -4.07 -13.17
C VAL A 341 7.29 -5.18 -12.99
N ALA A 342 6.96 -6.17 -12.19
CA ALA A 342 7.71 -7.41 -12.08
C ALA A 342 6.76 -8.61 -12.21
N GLN A 343 7.14 -9.63 -12.98
CA GLN A 343 6.34 -10.86 -13.06
C GLN A 343 6.57 -11.72 -11.82
N GLU A 344 5.50 -12.00 -11.11
CA GLU A 344 5.48 -12.97 -10.04
C GLU A 344 5.01 -14.33 -10.60
N PRO A 345 5.78 -15.42 -10.37
CA PRO A 345 5.52 -16.68 -11.05
C PRO A 345 4.16 -17.32 -10.77
N VAL A 346 3.57 -17.06 -9.58
CA VAL A 346 2.33 -17.69 -9.12
C VAL A 346 1.11 -16.81 -9.40
N PHE A 347 1.20 -15.51 -9.08
CA PHE A 347 0.04 -14.60 -9.09
C PHE A 347 0.01 -13.64 -10.28
N GLY A 348 1.07 -13.58 -11.09
CA GLY A 348 1.14 -12.69 -12.25
C GLY A 348 1.83 -11.37 -11.99
N PRO A 349 1.55 -10.32 -12.78
CA PRO A 349 2.32 -9.08 -12.69
C PRO A 349 2.03 -8.32 -11.38
N LEU A 350 3.11 -7.84 -10.76
CA LEU A 350 3.08 -6.90 -9.64
C LEU A 350 3.37 -5.50 -10.15
N ILE A 351 2.53 -4.56 -9.78
CA ILE A 351 2.75 -3.13 -10.03
C ILE A 351 3.36 -2.52 -8.77
N THR A 352 4.53 -1.94 -8.91
CA THR A 352 5.24 -1.23 -7.83
C THR A 352 5.09 0.26 -8.02
N PHE A 353 4.86 0.99 -6.94
CA PHE A 353 4.86 2.44 -6.89
C PHE A 353 5.64 2.91 -5.67
N GLY A 354 6.46 3.94 -5.82
CA GLY A 354 7.26 4.45 -4.71
C GLY A 354 7.88 5.82 -4.99
N LEU A 355 8.56 6.37 -3.98
CA LEU A 355 9.38 7.57 -4.15
C LEU A 355 10.63 7.20 -4.95
N SER A 356 11.07 8.09 -5.85
CA SER A 356 12.34 7.98 -6.58
C SER A 356 13.41 8.90 -5.98
N GLY A 357 14.65 8.79 -6.48
CA GLY A 357 15.78 9.61 -6.09
C GLY A 357 16.73 8.94 -5.09
N VAL A 358 17.74 9.67 -4.65
CA VAL A 358 18.85 9.16 -3.80
C VAL A 358 18.36 8.56 -2.47
N ALA A 359 17.21 8.99 -1.99
CA ALA A 359 16.61 8.48 -0.74
C ALA A 359 15.89 7.14 -0.90
N THR A 360 15.62 6.68 -2.13
CA THR A 360 14.80 5.48 -2.40
C THR A 360 15.41 4.22 -1.78
N ASP A 361 16.70 4.01 -1.97
CA ASP A 361 17.41 2.83 -1.48
C ASP A 361 17.51 2.81 0.06
N VAL A 362 17.51 3.99 0.68
CA VAL A 362 17.62 4.13 2.15
C VAL A 362 16.25 4.01 2.81
N LEU A 363 15.20 4.61 2.23
CA LEU A 363 13.88 4.68 2.83
C LEU A 363 13.00 3.48 2.49
N ALA A 364 13.29 2.77 1.39
CA ALA A 364 12.48 1.66 0.87
C ALA A 364 10.97 1.99 0.85
N ASP A 365 10.63 3.25 0.48
CA ASP A 365 9.27 3.76 0.52
C ASP A 365 8.53 3.41 -0.79
N HIS A 366 8.06 2.20 -0.85
CA HIS A 366 7.30 1.68 -1.98
C HIS A 366 6.15 0.79 -1.53
N ALA A 367 5.16 0.68 -2.39
CA ALA A 367 4.02 -0.21 -2.22
C ALA A 367 3.80 -1.00 -3.51
N VAL A 368 3.12 -2.13 -3.40
CA VAL A 368 2.84 -3.01 -4.54
C VAL A 368 1.39 -3.45 -4.55
N ARG A 369 0.89 -3.75 -5.76
CA ARG A 369 -0.41 -4.38 -5.99
C ARG A 369 -0.29 -5.38 -7.13
N LEU A 370 -1.12 -6.42 -7.10
CA LEU A 370 -1.27 -7.36 -8.21
C LEU A 370 -2.10 -6.73 -9.34
N ALA A 371 -1.69 -6.93 -10.57
CA ALA A 371 -2.51 -6.59 -11.74
C ALA A 371 -3.57 -7.69 -12.03
N PRO A 372 -4.72 -7.34 -12.63
CA PRO A 372 -5.10 -6.00 -13.07
C PRO A 372 -5.57 -5.09 -11.93
N LEU A 373 -5.15 -3.82 -11.97
CA LEU A 373 -5.57 -2.81 -10.99
C LEU A 373 -6.98 -2.30 -11.28
N THR A 374 -7.75 -2.14 -10.22
CA THR A 374 -8.95 -1.31 -10.24
C THR A 374 -8.59 0.16 -10.01
N GLY A 375 -9.54 1.07 -10.29
CA GLY A 375 -9.35 2.48 -9.95
C GLY A 375 -9.07 2.70 -8.47
N THR A 376 -9.73 1.94 -7.60
CA THR A 376 -9.52 1.98 -6.15
C THR A 376 -8.11 1.50 -5.77
N ASP A 377 -7.63 0.40 -6.37
CA ASP A 377 -6.27 -0.11 -6.12
C ASP A 377 -5.21 0.93 -6.50
N ALA A 378 -5.37 1.64 -7.61
CA ALA A 378 -4.43 2.67 -8.05
C ALA A 378 -4.42 3.87 -7.08
N ASP A 379 -5.59 4.35 -6.64
CA ASP A 379 -5.68 5.43 -5.67
C ASP A 379 -5.07 5.04 -4.31
N GLU A 380 -5.30 3.82 -3.85
CA GLU A 380 -4.70 3.31 -2.62
C GLU A 380 -3.19 3.11 -2.75
N LEU A 381 -2.71 2.63 -3.89
CA LEU A 381 -1.29 2.44 -4.14
C LEU A 381 -0.54 3.77 -4.02
N ILE A 382 -1.08 4.85 -4.61
CA ILE A 382 -0.51 6.20 -4.50
C ILE A 382 -0.48 6.68 -3.04
N ARG A 383 -1.53 6.40 -2.27
CA ARG A 383 -1.68 6.88 -0.88
C ARG A 383 -0.95 6.03 0.15
N SER A 384 -0.58 4.80 -0.18
CA SER A 384 0.00 3.84 0.76
C SER A 384 1.49 4.05 1.05
N ILE A 385 2.20 4.82 0.22
CA ILE A 385 3.60 5.17 0.49
C ILE A 385 3.68 6.26 1.58
N ARG A 386 4.72 6.20 2.42
CA ARG A 386 4.91 7.18 3.51
C ARG A 386 5.11 8.60 3.00
N SER A 387 5.69 8.73 1.81
CA SER A 387 5.92 10.00 1.13
C SER A 387 4.69 10.54 0.37
N ALA A 388 3.54 9.86 0.41
CA ALA A 388 2.30 10.33 -0.24
C ALA A 388 1.94 11.81 0.05
N PRO A 389 2.17 12.37 1.26
CA PRO A 389 1.93 13.79 1.51
C PRO A 389 2.65 14.74 0.53
N LEU A 390 3.81 14.37 -0.02
CA LEU A 390 4.53 15.16 -1.02
C LEU A 390 3.73 15.27 -2.33
N LEU A 391 3.00 14.22 -2.69
CA LEU A 391 2.12 14.20 -3.87
C LEU A 391 0.80 14.94 -3.63
N LEU A 392 0.33 14.97 -2.38
CA LEU A 392 -0.92 15.60 -1.99
C LEU A 392 -0.80 17.12 -1.75
N GLY A 393 0.41 17.65 -1.81
CA GLY A 393 0.73 19.03 -1.47
C GLY A 393 1.17 19.18 -0.02
N HIS A 394 2.43 19.52 0.18
CA HIS A 394 3.03 19.67 1.51
C HIS A 394 3.81 20.98 1.61
N ARG A 395 3.63 21.71 2.74
CA ARG A 395 4.38 22.95 3.06
C ARG A 395 4.38 23.99 1.92
N GLY A 396 3.21 24.20 1.29
CA GLY A 396 3.06 25.20 0.23
C GLY A 396 3.45 24.74 -1.17
N MET A 397 3.90 23.50 -1.34
CA MET A 397 4.03 22.90 -2.68
C MET A 397 2.65 22.51 -3.22
N PRO A 398 2.35 22.81 -4.49
CA PRO A 398 1.09 22.39 -5.09
C PRO A 398 1.00 20.86 -5.19
N PRO A 399 -0.21 20.27 -5.10
CA PRO A 399 -0.38 18.85 -5.31
C PRO A 399 -0.01 18.44 -6.74
N ALA A 400 0.47 17.22 -6.91
CA ALA A 400 0.66 16.61 -8.20
C ALA A 400 -0.69 16.30 -8.87
N ASP A 401 -0.69 16.10 -10.18
CA ASP A 401 -1.85 15.59 -10.92
C ASP A 401 -2.07 14.10 -10.59
N LEU A 402 -2.84 13.86 -9.52
CA LEU A 402 -3.16 12.50 -9.07
C LEU A 402 -4.02 11.74 -10.08
N ALA A 403 -4.82 12.43 -10.89
CA ALA A 403 -5.64 11.79 -11.91
C ALA A 403 -4.77 11.24 -13.04
N ALA A 404 -3.80 12.01 -13.52
CA ALA A 404 -2.82 11.56 -14.51
C ALA A 404 -1.92 10.44 -13.96
N LEU A 405 -1.54 10.50 -12.67
CA LEU A 405 -0.74 9.46 -12.03
C LEU A 405 -1.52 8.14 -11.91
N ARG A 406 -2.79 8.22 -11.51
CA ARG A 406 -3.72 7.09 -11.46
C ARG A 406 -3.91 6.47 -12.85
N ASP A 407 -4.17 7.30 -13.89
CA ASP A 407 -4.34 6.83 -15.27
C ASP A 407 -3.08 6.12 -15.77
N THR A 408 -1.90 6.66 -15.48
CA THR A 408 -0.61 6.02 -15.83
C THR A 408 -0.46 4.65 -15.17
N LEU A 409 -0.78 4.50 -13.90
CA LEU A 409 -0.73 3.21 -13.18
C LEU A 409 -1.71 2.19 -13.79
N LEU A 410 -2.92 2.61 -14.12
CA LEU A 410 -3.93 1.76 -14.73
C LEU A 410 -3.54 1.30 -16.14
N ARG A 411 -2.96 2.18 -16.96
CA ARG A 411 -2.42 1.83 -18.29
C ARG A 411 -1.23 0.88 -18.21
N ILE A 412 -0.34 1.07 -17.25
CA ILE A 412 0.77 0.14 -16.99
C ILE A 412 0.24 -1.22 -16.54
N SER A 413 -0.76 -1.24 -15.67
CA SER A 413 -1.41 -2.47 -15.25
C SER A 413 -2.07 -3.20 -16.41
N ARG A 414 -2.74 -2.46 -17.31
CA ARG A 414 -3.33 -3.01 -18.52
C ARG A 414 -2.28 -3.57 -19.47
N LEU A 415 -1.19 -2.84 -19.70
CA LEU A 415 -0.05 -3.28 -20.50
C LEU A 415 0.53 -4.60 -19.97
N ALA A 416 0.70 -4.70 -18.65
CA ALA A 416 1.25 -5.89 -18.01
C ALA A 416 0.31 -7.12 -18.07
N ASP A 417 -1.01 -6.91 -18.09
CA ASP A 417 -2.00 -7.98 -18.25
C ASP A 417 -2.12 -8.44 -19.72
N ASP A 418 -2.07 -7.51 -20.66
CA ASP A 418 -2.16 -7.79 -22.10
C ASP A 418 -0.91 -8.48 -22.68
N LEU A 419 0.27 -8.25 -22.07
CA LEU A 419 1.57 -8.72 -22.54
C LEU A 419 2.30 -9.54 -21.47
N PRO A 420 1.96 -10.82 -21.32
CA PRO A 420 2.63 -11.71 -20.35
C PRO A 420 4.13 -11.93 -20.64
N GLU A 421 4.62 -11.49 -21.80
CA GLU A 421 6.04 -11.46 -22.16
C GLU A 421 6.84 -10.39 -21.41
N ILE A 422 6.18 -9.38 -20.80
CA ILE A 422 6.86 -8.37 -19.97
C ILE A 422 7.31 -9.02 -18.66
N ALA A 423 8.60 -9.30 -18.57
CA ALA A 423 9.19 -9.81 -17.34
C ALA A 423 9.45 -8.69 -16.33
N GLU A 424 9.77 -7.49 -16.85
CA GLU A 424 10.12 -6.33 -16.03
C GLU A 424 9.87 -5.05 -16.83
N LEU A 425 9.31 -4.05 -16.16
CA LEU A 425 9.16 -2.69 -16.66
C LEU A 425 9.58 -1.76 -15.54
N ASP A 426 10.39 -0.73 -15.88
CA ASP A 426 10.89 0.25 -14.92
C ASP A 426 10.79 1.64 -15.53
N LEU A 427 9.93 2.48 -14.96
CA LEU A 427 9.84 3.92 -15.22
C LEU A 427 10.48 4.65 -14.05
N ASN A 428 11.71 5.16 -14.25
CA ASN A 428 12.48 5.76 -13.18
C ASN A 428 13.46 6.83 -13.71
N PRO A 429 13.27 8.12 -13.34
CA PRO A 429 12.14 8.65 -12.59
C PRO A 429 10.89 8.91 -13.44
N VAL A 430 9.77 8.97 -12.75
CA VAL A 430 8.51 9.57 -13.22
C VAL A 430 8.31 10.87 -12.44
N ILE A 431 8.18 11.99 -13.15
CA ILE A 431 7.99 13.31 -12.54
C ILE A 431 6.49 13.60 -12.48
N ALA A 432 5.95 13.62 -11.25
CA ALA A 432 4.55 13.98 -11.00
C ALA A 432 4.45 15.48 -10.68
N ARG A 433 3.80 16.23 -11.55
CA ARG A 433 3.63 17.70 -11.51
C ARG A 433 2.14 18.05 -11.41
N PRO A 434 1.79 19.31 -11.07
CA PRO A 434 0.41 19.75 -11.10
C PRO A 434 -0.24 19.74 -12.49
N ASP A 435 0.55 19.80 -13.55
CA ASP A 435 0.13 19.86 -14.96
C ASP A 435 0.29 18.52 -15.70
N GLY A 436 0.56 17.43 -15.00
CA GLY A 436 0.66 16.10 -15.57
C GLY A 436 1.78 15.23 -14.99
N VAL A 437 1.96 14.08 -15.62
CA VAL A 437 2.93 13.04 -15.22
C VAL A 437 3.84 12.73 -16.41
N PHE A 438 5.15 12.65 -16.17
CA PHE A 438 6.15 12.48 -17.23
C PHE A 438 7.19 11.44 -16.83
N ALA A 439 7.20 10.27 -17.46
CA ALA A 439 8.29 9.31 -17.29
C ALA A 439 9.51 9.82 -18.06
N VAL A 440 10.63 9.96 -17.36
CA VAL A 440 11.88 10.52 -17.93
C VAL A 440 12.77 9.42 -18.50
N ASP A 441 12.75 8.24 -17.92
CA ASP A 441 13.39 7.04 -18.46
C ASP A 441 12.41 5.86 -18.35
N GLY A 442 12.45 4.97 -19.33
CA GLY A 442 11.61 3.79 -19.37
C GLY A 442 12.35 2.61 -19.96
N ARG A 443 12.34 1.49 -19.22
CA ARG A 443 12.98 0.24 -19.64
C ARG A 443 11.96 -0.90 -19.59
N VAL A 444 12.00 -1.74 -20.60
CA VAL A 444 11.13 -2.92 -20.67
C VAL A 444 11.97 -4.13 -21.01
N ARG A 445 11.86 -5.19 -20.23
CA ARG A 445 12.48 -6.48 -20.47
C ARG A 445 11.42 -7.48 -20.90
N LEU A 446 11.61 -8.05 -22.08
CA LEU A 446 10.74 -9.10 -22.60
C LEU A 446 11.41 -10.46 -22.44
N VAL A 447 10.61 -11.46 -22.12
CA VAL A 447 10.99 -12.89 -22.15
C VAL A 447 9.86 -13.69 -22.81
N PRO A 448 10.13 -14.88 -23.35
CA PRO A 448 9.06 -15.75 -23.82
C PRO A 448 8.03 -16.00 -22.73
N ALA A 449 6.75 -15.81 -23.06
CA ALA A 449 5.67 -16.03 -22.10
C ALA A 449 5.70 -17.50 -21.63
N ARG A 450 5.68 -17.69 -20.31
CA ARG A 450 5.43 -19.02 -19.74
C ARG A 450 3.94 -19.33 -19.88
N GLN A 451 3.60 -20.57 -20.22
CA GLN A 451 2.21 -21.01 -20.13
C GLN A 451 1.74 -20.79 -18.69
N ARG A 452 0.75 -19.90 -18.53
CA ARG A 452 0.11 -19.73 -17.23
C ARG A 452 -0.67 -21.01 -16.92
N ASP A 453 -0.58 -21.46 -15.68
CA ASP A 453 -1.43 -22.53 -15.18
C ASP A 453 -2.91 -22.07 -15.34
N PRO A 454 -3.75 -22.82 -16.11
CA PRO A 454 -5.15 -22.42 -16.31
C PRO A 454 -5.97 -22.44 -15.02
N PHE A 455 -5.46 -23.09 -13.96
CA PHE A 455 -6.10 -23.13 -12.64
C PHE A 455 -5.69 -21.98 -11.72
N LEU A 456 -4.70 -21.16 -12.08
CA LEU A 456 -4.39 -19.93 -11.35
C LEU A 456 -5.53 -18.94 -11.54
N ARG A 457 -6.21 -18.64 -10.44
CA ARG A 457 -7.30 -17.65 -10.43
C ARG A 457 -6.72 -16.23 -10.50
N LYS A 458 -7.29 -15.42 -11.39
CA LYS A 458 -7.11 -13.97 -11.34
C LYS A 458 -7.94 -13.43 -10.17
N LEU A 459 -7.44 -12.40 -9.49
CA LEU A 459 -8.30 -11.55 -8.65
C LEU A 459 -9.25 -10.81 -9.62
N CYS A 460 -10.53 -11.13 -9.55
CA CYS A 460 -11.60 -10.48 -10.33
C CYS A 460 -12.41 -9.61 -9.40
#